data_8770c396357ebfbec97c2a8b902bc884
#
_entry.id   8770c396357ebfbec97c2a8b902bc884
#
_cell.length_a   1.000
_cell.length_b   1.000
_cell.length_c   1.000
_cell.angle_alpha   90.00
_cell.angle_beta   90.00
_cell.angle_gamma   90.00
#
_symmetry.space_group_name_H-M   'P 1'
#
loop_
_entity.id
_entity.type
_entity.pdbx_description
1 polymer ?
#
loop_
_entity_poly.entity_id
_entity_poly.type
_entity_poly.pdbx_seq_one_letter_code
_entity_poly.pdbx_strand_id
1 'polypeptide(L)'
;MTGQTFGMTGQTFGLTGQAMTCGSSPFRRRYRPSSREPVTANECDNSRMTELHDPLVIAGKSYASRLLTGTGKFSGLEQTRLATEAGGAQIVTVAIRRSNIGQNPGEPNLLDVLPPDRYTILPNTAGCYTADDAVRTCRLARELLDGHKLVKLEVLGDARTLFPDVIQTLAAAEILVRDGFDVMVYTSDDPLLAKRLEEIGCVAVMPLAAPIGSGLGIQNKWNLIEIVENAKVPIIVDAGVGTASDAAIAMELGCDGVLMNTAIAGAKDPVLMAHAMNLAVQAGRAAFKAGRIARKRFASASSPLDGLIG
;
A
#
# COMPACT_ATOMS: atom_id res chain seq x y z
N MET A 1 26.78 -34.72 -51.68
CA MET A 1 28.20 -34.45 -51.89
C MET A 1 28.45 -33.10 -51.22
N THR A 2 29.15 -32.92 -50.20
CA THR A 2 30.31 -33.39 -49.52
C THR A 2 30.15 -33.13 -48.03
N GLY A 3 30.43 -34.11 -47.20
CA GLY A 3 30.44 -33.97 -45.74
C GLY A 3 31.73 -33.31 -45.26
N GLN A 4 31.62 -32.67 -44.11
CA GLN A 4 32.78 -32.35 -43.27
C GLN A 4 32.46 -32.74 -41.81
N THR A 5 33.11 -33.78 -41.36
CA THR A 5 33.25 -34.23 -40.01
C THR A 5 34.26 -33.34 -39.28
N PHE A 6 33.90 -32.80 -38.11
CA PHE A 6 34.87 -32.22 -37.17
C PHE A 6 35.00 -33.09 -35.93
N GLY A 7 36.24 -33.48 -35.66
CA GLY A 7 36.62 -34.38 -34.62
C GLY A 7 36.59 -33.79 -33.22
N MET A 8 36.25 -34.64 -32.28
CA MET A 8 36.39 -34.38 -30.85
C MET A 8 37.85 -34.58 -30.41
N THR A 9 38.41 -33.56 -29.78
CA THR A 9 39.63 -33.75 -28.97
C THR A 9 39.22 -33.55 -27.49
N GLY A 10 39.33 -34.63 -26.75
CA GLY A 10 39.13 -34.66 -25.30
C GLY A 10 40.26 -33.93 -24.58
N GLN A 11 39.88 -33.10 -23.62
CA GLN A 11 40.79 -32.65 -22.55
C GLN A 11 40.15 -33.02 -21.20
N THR A 12 40.78 -33.94 -20.52
CA THR A 12 40.55 -34.29 -19.13
C THR A 12 41.11 -33.20 -18.22
N PHE A 13 40.23 -32.54 -17.47
CA PHE A 13 40.66 -31.70 -16.34
C PHE A 13 40.45 -32.43 -15.03
N GLY A 14 41.56 -32.53 -14.31
CA GLY A 14 41.62 -33.17 -13.00
C GLY A 14 40.86 -32.41 -11.91
N LEU A 15 40.07 -33.14 -11.16
CA LEU A 15 39.40 -32.67 -9.96
C LEU A 15 40.36 -32.66 -8.79
N THR A 16 40.86 -31.46 -8.38
CA THR A 16 41.44 -31.28 -7.05
C THR A 16 40.33 -30.80 -6.12
N GLY A 17 39.98 -31.65 -5.17
CA GLY A 17 39.00 -31.33 -4.12
C GLY A 17 39.51 -30.23 -3.19
N GLN A 18 38.78 -29.12 -3.15
CA GLN A 18 38.83 -28.22 -1.99
C GLN A 18 37.42 -28.21 -1.38
N ALA A 19 37.37 -28.64 -0.13
CA ALA A 19 36.19 -28.55 0.71
C ALA A 19 35.82 -27.08 0.91
N MET A 20 34.73 -26.62 0.31
CA MET A 20 34.15 -25.33 0.65
C MET A 20 33.42 -25.48 1.99
N THR A 21 33.97 -24.84 2.99
CA THR A 21 33.32 -24.59 4.28
C THR A 21 32.10 -23.68 4.00
N CYS A 22 30.93 -24.18 4.38
CA CYS A 22 29.67 -23.46 4.34
C CYS A 22 29.76 -22.23 5.26
N GLY A 23 30.02 -21.05 4.67
CA GLY A 23 29.98 -19.78 5.36
C GLY A 23 28.56 -19.44 5.73
N SER A 24 28.27 -19.34 7.01
CA SER A 24 27.02 -18.93 7.60
C SER A 24 26.59 -17.55 7.08
N SER A 25 25.45 -17.50 6.42
CA SER A 25 24.77 -16.28 5.98
C SER A 25 24.46 -15.35 7.15
N PRO A 26 24.74 -14.03 7.07
CA PRO A 26 24.47 -13.07 8.13
C PRO A 26 23.03 -12.52 8.09
N PHE A 27 22.02 -13.27 7.67
CA PHE A 27 20.62 -12.87 7.77
C PHE A 27 19.96 -13.36 9.05
N ARG A 28 20.47 -12.89 10.20
CA ARG A 28 19.77 -12.92 11.48
C ARG A 28 19.53 -11.49 11.95
N ARG A 29 18.46 -10.84 11.51
CA ARG A 29 17.86 -9.80 12.34
C ARG A 29 17.39 -10.48 13.63
N ARG A 30 18.01 -10.09 14.73
CA ARG A 30 17.75 -10.59 16.08
C ARG A 30 16.32 -10.24 16.46
N TYR A 31 15.40 -11.18 16.27
CA TYR A 31 14.22 -11.24 17.11
C TYR A 31 14.75 -11.55 18.52
N ARG A 32 14.80 -10.55 19.40
CA ARG A 32 14.95 -10.77 20.83
C ARG A 32 13.61 -11.28 21.33
N PRO A 33 13.47 -12.54 21.77
CA PRO A 33 12.34 -12.92 22.58
C PRO A 33 12.49 -12.16 23.90
N SER A 34 11.60 -11.22 24.17
CA SER A 34 11.43 -10.72 25.53
C SER A 34 11.07 -11.93 26.38
N SER A 35 11.79 -12.16 27.46
CA SER A 35 11.45 -13.11 28.51
C SER A 35 10.06 -12.77 29.03
N ARG A 36 9.04 -13.43 28.50
CA ARG A 36 7.68 -13.35 29.04
C ARG A 36 7.56 -14.38 30.15
N GLU A 37 7.36 -13.91 31.36
CA GLU A 37 6.84 -14.73 32.44
C GLU A 37 5.49 -15.35 32.01
N PRO A 38 5.15 -16.56 32.45
CA PRO A 38 3.86 -17.19 32.11
C PRO A 38 2.72 -16.33 32.65
N VAL A 39 1.91 -15.77 31.74
CA VAL A 39 0.69 -15.06 32.10
C VAL A 39 -0.29 -16.07 32.68
N THR A 40 -0.60 -15.95 33.95
CA THR A 40 -1.65 -16.74 34.61
C THR A 40 -3.01 -16.43 33.97
N ALA A 41 -3.83 -17.47 33.75
CA ALA A 41 -5.02 -17.47 32.89
C ALA A 41 -6.23 -16.66 33.42
N ASN A 42 -6.07 -15.73 34.37
CA ASN A 42 -7.20 -15.13 35.08
C ASN A 42 -7.44 -13.63 34.85
N GLU A 43 -6.76 -13.01 33.88
CA GLU A 43 -7.09 -11.63 33.51
C GLU A 43 -7.01 -11.49 31.96
N CYS A 44 -7.98 -12.07 31.26
CA CYS A 44 -8.36 -11.55 29.96
C CYS A 44 -9.04 -10.19 30.17
N ASP A 45 -8.23 -9.18 30.51
CA ASP A 45 -8.69 -7.81 30.52
C ASP A 45 -9.05 -7.40 29.10
N ASN A 46 -10.34 -7.37 28.83
CA ASN A 46 -10.90 -6.87 27.56
C ASN A 46 -10.47 -5.41 27.28
N SER A 47 -9.94 -4.68 28.27
CA SER A 47 -9.38 -3.33 28.09
C SER A 47 -8.08 -3.33 27.28
N ARG A 48 -7.31 -4.44 27.27
CA ARG A 48 -6.11 -4.57 26.42
C ARG A 48 -6.42 -4.75 24.93
N MET A 49 -7.64 -5.10 24.55
CA MET A 49 -8.07 -5.17 23.17
C MET A 49 -8.44 -3.81 22.59
N THR A 50 -8.62 -2.79 23.41
CA THR A 50 -9.15 -1.48 22.98
C THR A 50 -8.11 -0.42 22.65
N GLU A 51 -6.81 -0.64 22.94
CA GLU A 51 -5.77 0.35 22.63
C GLU A 51 -4.50 -0.26 22.03
N LEU A 52 -4.61 -0.87 20.85
CA LEU A 52 -3.48 -0.91 19.92
C LEU A 52 -3.28 0.52 19.41
N HIS A 53 -2.63 1.36 20.22
CA HIS A 53 -2.21 2.70 19.77
C HIS A 53 -1.13 2.52 18.68
N ASP A 54 -1.58 2.34 17.45
CA ASP A 54 -0.77 2.08 16.26
C ASP A 54 -1.27 2.98 15.12
N PRO A 55 -1.15 4.32 15.27
CA PRO A 55 -1.63 5.25 14.26
C PRO A 55 -0.82 5.14 12.98
N LEU A 56 -1.47 5.41 11.85
CA LEU A 56 -0.78 5.71 10.60
C LEU A 56 -0.25 7.14 10.69
N VAL A 57 1.04 7.33 10.48
CA VAL A 57 1.64 8.68 10.49
C VAL A 57 2.06 9.06 9.08
N ILE A 58 1.52 10.16 8.53
CA ILE A 58 1.87 10.69 7.21
C ILE A 58 2.16 12.19 7.36
N ALA A 59 3.31 12.65 6.88
CA ALA A 59 3.75 14.04 6.97
C ALA A 59 3.61 14.62 8.39
N GLY A 60 3.94 13.82 9.42
CA GLY A 60 3.86 14.21 10.83
C GLY A 60 2.45 14.21 11.45
N LYS A 61 1.40 13.96 10.68
CA LYS A 61 0.02 13.87 11.18
C LYS A 61 -0.36 12.41 11.43
N SER A 62 -0.98 12.14 12.58
CA SER A 62 -1.44 10.81 12.99
C SER A 62 -2.89 10.57 12.59
N TYR A 63 -3.17 9.36 12.08
CA TYR A 63 -4.48 8.90 11.67
C TYR A 63 -4.80 7.56 12.34
N ALA A 64 -6.01 7.42 12.86
CA ALA A 64 -6.47 6.16 13.45
C ALA A 64 -6.79 5.12 12.39
N SER A 65 -7.27 5.56 11.22
CA SER A 65 -7.61 4.68 10.09
C SER A 65 -6.41 4.46 9.18
N ARG A 66 -6.22 3.21 8.77
CA ARG A 66 -5.25 2.79 7.76
C ARG A 66 -5.90 2.56 6.38
N LEU A 67 -7.22 2.79 6.29
CA LEU A 67 -7.98 2.80 5.05
C LEU A 67 -8.09 4.24 4.55
N LEU A 68 -7.60 4.48 3.34
CA LEU A 68 -7.79 5.70 2.57
C LEU A 68 -8.83 5.42 1.48
N THR A 69 -9.69 6.38 1.18
CA THR A 69 -10.73 6.21 0.15
C THR A 69 -10.61 7.25 -0.96
N GLY A 70 -11.06 6.87 -2.15
CA GLY A 70 -11.28 7.80 -3.25
C GLY A 70 -12.73 8.26 -3.31
N THR A 71 -13.00 9.27 -4.14
CA THR A 71 -14.34 9.88 -4.32
C THR A 71 -14.94 9.65 -5.69
N GLY A 72 -14.24 8.97 -6.57
CA GLY A 72 -14.71 8.73 -7.94
C GLY A 72 -15.67 7.54 -8.06
N LYS A 73 -16.51 7.56 -9.12
CA LYS A 73 -17.40 6.47 -9.54
C LYS A 73 -18.59 6.14 -8.63
N PHE A 74 -18.79 6.84 -7.54
CA PHE A 74 -20.04 6.75 -6.77
C PHE A 74 -21.20 7.35 -7.54
N SER A 75 -22.43 6.93 -7.22
CA SER A 75 -23.65 7.42 -7.87
C SER A 75 -24.01 8.88 -7.52
N GLY A 76 -23.37 9.43 -6.47
CA GLY A 76 -23.57 10.81 -6.03
C GLY A 76 -22.83 11.11 -4.73
N LEU A 77 -22.87 12.37 -4.31
CA LEU A 77 -22.15 12.86 -3.14
C LEU A 77 -22.59 12.18 -1.84
N GLU A 78 -23.88 11.88 -1.69
CA GLU A 78 -24.41 11.22 -0.50
C GLU A 78 -23.88 9.78 -0.36
N GLN A 79 -23.83 9.02 -1.47
CA GLN A 79 -23.25 7.68 -1.44
C GLN A 79 -21.74 7.74 -1.14
N THR A 80 -21.03 8.75 -1.66
CA THR A 80 -19.62 8.99 -1.35
C THR A 80 -19.42 9.22 0.14
N ARG A 81 -20.25 10.08 0.74
CA ARG A 81 -20.21 10.37 2.17
C ARG A 81 -20.45 9.12 3.02
N LEU A 82 -21.56 8.40 2.74
CA LEU A 82 -21.93 7.20 3.50
C LEU A 82 -20.86 6.11 3.41
N ALA A 83 -20.29 5.87 2.23
CA ALA A 83 -19.23 4.88 2.05
C ALA A 83 -17.92 5.31 2.77
N THR A 84 -17.57 6.59 2.71
CA THR A 84 -16.40 7.13 3.44
C THR A 84 -16.56 6.97 4.95
N GLU A 85 -17.75 7.26 5.48
CA GLU A 85 -18.06 7.09 6.90
C GLU A 85 -18.04 5.63 7.33
N ALA A 86 -18.67 4.74 6.56
CA ALA A 86 -18.68 3.30 6.83
C ALA A 86 -17.28 2.68 6.77
N GLY A 87 -16.43 3.19 5.88
CA GLY A 87 -15.03 2.83 5.78
C GLY A 87 -14.16 3.38 6.92
N GLY A 88 -14.65 4.36 7.68
CA GLY A 88 -13.89 5.02 8.75
C GLY A 88 -12.67 5.76 8.21
N ALA A 89 -12.63 6.12 6.93
CA ALA A 89 -11.49 6.79 6.33
C ALA A 89 -11.36 8.22 6.85
N GLN A 90 -10.13 8.62 7.15
CA GLN A 90 -9.79 9.97 7.57
C GLN A 90 -9.04 10.75 6.49
N ILE A 91 -8.49 10.05 5.49
CA ILE A 91 -7.85 10.63 4.31
C ILE A 91 -8.68 10.25 3.09
N VAL A 92 -9.06 11.25 2.30
CA VAL A 92 -9.92 11.06 1.13
C VAL A 92 -9.27 11.66 -0.11
N THR A 93 -9.05 10.87 -1.17
CA THR A 93 -8.45 11.38 -2.40
C THR A 93 -9.49 12.06 -3.28
N VAL A 94 -9.08 13.18 -3.87
CA VAL A 94 -9.92 14.01 -4.74
C VAL A 94 -9.19 14.30 -6.05
N ALA A 95 -9.80 13.91 -7.17
CA ALA A 95 -9.28 14.23 -8.49
C ALA A 95 -9.60 15.69 -8.84
N ILE A 96 -8.65 16.60 -8.64
CA ILE A 96 -8.81 18.05 -8.80
C ILE A 96 -9.37 18.43 -10.18
N ARG A 97 -8.95 17.73 -11.21
CA ARG A 97 -9.40 18.01 -12.59
C ARG A 97 -10.83 17.55 -12.89
N ARG A 98 -11.48 16.81 -11.97
CA ARG A 98 -12.77 16.15 -12.22
C ARG A 98 -13.82 16.42 -11.14
N SER A 99 -13.43 16.97 -10.01
CA SER A 99 -14.32 17.20 -8.87
C SER A 99 -14.47 18.68 -8.60
N ASN A 100 -15.71 19.13 -8.39
CA ASN A 100 -15.94 20.47 -7.87
C ASN A 100 -15.62 20.47 -6.36
N ILE A 101 -14.65 21.31 -5.97
CA ILE A 101 -14.25 21.59 -4.58
C ILE A 101 -14.38 23.06 -4.24
N GLY A 102 -15.29 23.77 -4.94
CA GLY A 102 -15.57 25.18 -4.76
C GLY A 102 -15.25 26.06 -5.97
N GLN A 103 -14.55 25.53 -7.00
CA GLN A 103 -14.20 26.30 -8.19
C GLN A 103 -15.38 26.61 -9.12
N ASN A 104 -16.49 25.88 -9.03
CA ASN A 104 -17.70 26.08 -9.82
C ASN A 104 -18.88 26.47 -8.91
N PRO A 105 -19.14 27.77 -8.68
CA PRO A 105 -20.27 28.20 -7.87
C PRO A 105 -21.60 27.75 -8.49
N GLY A 106 -22.49 27.20 -7.67
CA GLY A 106 -23.81 26.70 -8.11
C GLY A 106 -23.85 25.24 -8.52
N GLU A 107 -22.70 24.55 -8.62
CA GLU A 107 -22.64 23.11 -8.77
C GLU A 107 -22.44 22.42 -7.41
N PRO A 108 -22.88 21.16 -7.25
CA PRO A 108 -22.64 20.40 -6.01
C PRO A 108 -21.16 20.37 -5.66
N ASN A 109 -20.82 20.79 -4.44
CA ASN A 109 -19.45 20.84 -3.95
C ASN A 109 -19.15 19.61 -3.09
N LEU A 110 -18.06 18.90 -3.41
CA LEU A 110 -17.64 17.71 -2.67
C LEU A 110 -17.31 18.03 -1.21
N LEU A 111 -16.77 19.22 -0.93
CA LEU A 111 -16.38 19.63 0.43
C LEU A 111 -17.58 19.91 1.33
N ASP A 112 -18.81 20.05 0.78
CA ASP A 112 -20.02 20.20 1.59
C ASP A 112 -20.37 18.87 2.30
N VAL A 113 -20.00 17.72 1.71
CA VAL A 113 -20.27 16.38 2.26
C VAL A 113 -19.04 15.73 2.88
N LEU A 114 -17.84 16.17 2.51
CA LEU A 114 -16.56 15.74 3.05
C LEU A 114 -15.72 16.97 3.50
N PRO A 115 -16.14 17.63 4.58
CA PRO A 115 -15.53 18.88 4.99
C PRO A 115 -14.08 18.72 5.50
N PRO A 116 -13.17 19.67 5.20
CA PRO A 116 -11.75 19.59 5.52
C PRO A 116 -11.41 19.61 7.02
N ASP A 117 -12.33 20.05 7.88
CA ASP A 117 -12.19 19.99 9.34
C ASP A 117 -12.33 18.56 9.88
N ARG A 118 -13.08 17.70 9.18
CA ARG A 118 -13.27 16.28 9.53
C ARG A 118 -12.35 15.35 8.75
N TYR A 119 -12.05 15.67 7.50
CA TYR A 119 -11.28 14.82 6.60
C TYR A 119 -10.01 15.51 6.12
N THR A 120 -8.92 14.78 6.02
CA THR A 120 -7.75 15.24 5.27
C THR A 120 -8.01 15.03 3.79
N ILE A 121 -8.20 16.11 3.07
CA ILE A 121 -8.34 16.07 1.62
C ILE A 121 -6.97 15.78 1.01
N LEU A 122 -6.91 14.79 0.14
CA LEU A 122 -5.69 14.39 -0.57
C LEU A 122 -5.91 14.62 -2.08
N PRO A 123 -5.60 15.82 -2.58
CA PRO A 123 -5.68 16.11 -4.01
C PRO A 123 -4.79 15.16 -4.80
N ASN A 124 -5.31 14.64 -5.92
CA ASN A 124 -4.53 13.78 -6.80
C ASN A 124 -4.44 14.30 -8.23
N THR A 125 -3.41 13.85 -8.93
CA THR A 125 -3.13 14.20 -10.33
C THR A 125 -3.67 13.16 -11.31
N ALA A 126 -4.74 12.47 -10.95
CA ALA A 126 -5.36 11.44 -11.78
C ALA A 126 -5.65 11.93 -13.21
N GLY A 127 -5.17 11.18 -14.20
CA GLY A 127 -5.29 11.51 -15.61
C GLY A 127 -4.23 12.49 -16.14
N CYS A 128 -3.15 12.71 -15.41
CA CYS A 128 -1.94 13.36 -15.93
C CYS A 128 -1.02 12.33 -16.57
N TYR A 129 -0.46 12.69 -17.74
CA TYR A 129 0.44 11.83 -18.52
C TYR A 129 1.85 12.43 -18.66
N THR A 130 2.08 13.60 -18.09
CA THR A 130 3.38 14.27 -18.06
C THR A 130 3.68 14.83 -16.66
N ALA A 131 4.96 14.98 -16.35
CA ALA A 131 5.41 15.60 -15.12
C ALA A 131 4.87 17.04 -14.99
N ASP A 132 4.91 17.81 -16.07
CA ASP A 132 4.45 19.21 -16.10
C ASP A 132 2.96 19.32 -15.79
N ASP A 133 2.12 18.43 -16.34
CA ASP A 133 0.68 18.42 -16.04
C ASP A 133 0.41 18.07 -14.59
N ALA A 134 1.14 17.11 -14.04
CA ALA A 134 1.02 16.70 -12.64
C ALA A 134 1.43 17.85 -11.69
N VAL A 135 2.56 18.49 -11.96
CA VAL A 135 3.06 19.62 -11.18
C VAL A 135 2.07 20.80 -11.22
N ARG A 136 1.57 21.17 -12.40
CA ARG A 136 0.55 22.23 -12.54
C ARG A 136 -0.72 21.89 -11.76
N THR A 137 -1.16 20.63 -11.81
CA THR A 137 -2.35 20.17 -11.10
C THR A 137 -2.17 20.25 -9.58
N CYS A 138 -1.00 19.87 -9.05
CA CYS A 138 -0.69 20.03 -7.62
C CYS A 138 -0.63 21.49 -7.19
N ARG A 139 -0.02 22.37 -7.99
CA ARG A 139 0.02 23.82 -7.71
C ARG A 139 -1.37 24.40 -7.68
N LEU A 140 -2.24 24.06 -8.64
CA LEU A 140 -3.65 24.46 -8.64
C LEU A 140 -4.38 23.94 -7.40
N ALA A 141 -4.16 22.70 -7.01
CA ALA A 141 -4.76 22.14 -5.80
C ALA A 141 -4.37 22.92 -4.54
N ARG A 142 -3.09 23.34 -4.44
CA ARG A 142 -2.60 24.16 -3.32
C ARG A 142 -3.29 25.53 -3.26
N GLU A 143 -3.53 26.14 -4.40
CA GLU A 143 -4.26 27.43 -4.47
C GLU A 143 -5.73 27.27 -4.07
N LEU A 144 -6.41 26.23 -4.58
CA LEU A 144 -7.83 25.96 -4.29
C LEU A 144 -8.09 25.53 -2.84
N LEU A 145 -7.08 25.03 -2.14
CA LEU A 145 -7.16 24.53 -0.77
C LEU A 145 -6.27 25.34 0.21
N ASP A 146 -6.16 26.63 -0.01
CA ASP A 146 -5.54 27.62 0.91
C ASP A 146 -4.14 27.21 1.40
N GLY A 147 -3.28 26.81 0.48
CA GLY A 147 -1.89 26.46 0.79
C GLY A 147 -1.66 25.01 1.20
N HIS A 148 -2.64 24.14 0.99
CA HIS A 148 -2.54 22.70 1.29
C HIS A 148 -1.32 22.05 0.62
N LYS A 149 -0.53 21.29 1.39
CA LYS A 149 0.74 20.74 0.92
C LYS A 149 0.69 19.26 0.57
N LEU A 150 -0.20 18.49 1.24
CA LEU A 150 -0.28 17.04 1.04
C LEU A 150 -0.95 16.73 -0.29
N VAL A 151 -0.26 16.02 -1.18
CA VAL A 151 -0.79 15.67 -2.52
C VAL A 151 -0.49 14.22 -2.85
N LYS A 152 -1.35 13.59 -3.66
CA LYS A 152 -1.09 12.30 -4.27
C LYS A 152 -0.64 12.50 -5.70
N LEU A 153 0.63 12.21 -5.95
CA LEU A 153 1.21 12.25 -7.29
C LEU A 153 0.91 10.96 -8.05
N GLU A 154 0.37 11.11 -9.25
CA GLU A 154 0.11 10.04 -10.21
C GLU A 154 0.44 10.55 -11.62
N VAL A 155 1.39 9.92 -12.30
CA VAL A 155 1.68 10.17 -13.72
C VAL A 155 1.55 8.88 -14.49
N LEU A 156 0.63 8.82 -15.44
CA LEU A 156 0.30 7.62 -16.20
C LEU A 156 1.15 7.50 -17.46
N GLY A 157 1.63 6.31 -17.75
CA GLY A 157 2.40 6.03 -18.95
C GLY A 157 1.57 5.51 -20.12
N ASP A 158 0.45 4.83 -19.83
CA ASP A 158 -0.40 4.21 -20.84
C ASP A 158 -1.89 4.32 -20.47
N ALA A 159 -2.69 4.79 -21.42
CA ALA A 159 -4.12 5.06 -21.19
C ALA A 159 -4.98 3.79 -21.02
N ARG A 160 -4.53 2.64 -21.50
CA ARG A 160 -5.25 1.37 -21.42
C ARG A 160 -4.95 0.63 -20.12
N THR A 161 -3.71 0.61 -19.71
CA THR A 161 -3.24 -0.15 -18.54
C THR A 161 -3.20 0.70 -17.27
N LEU A 162 -3.07 2.02 -17.42
CA LEU A 162 -2.89 2.98 -16.34
C LEU A 162 -1.68 2.69 -15.43
N PHE A 163 -0.66 2.01 -15.98
CA PHE A 163 0.62 1.88 -15.31
C PHE A 163 1.29 3.25 -15.16
N PRO A 164 2.01 3.50 -14.07
CA PRO A 164 2.74 4.74 -13.88
C PRO A 164 3.90 4.87 -14.88
N ASP A 165 4.11 6.08 -15.39
CA ASP A 165 5.35 6.44 -16.09
C ASP A 165 6.44 6.73 -15.05
N VAL A 166 7.40 5.82 -14.95
CA VAL A 166 8.47 5.89 -13.95
C VAL A 166 9.31 7.16 -14.08
N ILE A 167 9.67 7.53 -15.31
CA ILE A 167 10.56 8.68 -15.57
C ILE A 167 9.84 9.98 -15.25
N GLN A 168 8.61 10.14 -15.73
CA GLN A 168 7.79 11.31 -15.47
C GLN A 168 7.42 11.44 -13.98
N THR A 169 7.18 10.30 -13.31
CA THR A 169 6.87 10.27 -11.87
C THR A 169 8.05 10.76 -11.04
N LEU A 170 9.28 10.30 -11.32
CA LEU A 170 10.48 10.77 -10.65
C LEU A 170 10.70 12.27 -10.88
N ALA A 171 10.61 12.74 -12.12
CA ALA A 171 10.77 14.14 -12.45
C ALA A 171 9.73 15.04 -11.74
N ALA A 172 8.46 14.63 -11.72
CA ALA A 172 7.41 15.37 -11.01
C ALA A 172 7.64 15.38 -9.49
N ALA A 173 8.03 14.23 -8.90
CA ALA A 173 8.31 14.12 -7.47
C ALA A 173 9.42 15.07 -7.03
N GLU A 174 10.55 15.12 -7.77
CA GLU A 174 11.66 16.05 -7.48
C GLU A 174 11.23 17.51 -7.48
N ILE A 175 10.40 17.91 -8.46
CA ILE A 175 9.90 19.28 -8.55
C ILE A 175 8.97 19.58 -7.39
N LEU A 176 8.01 18.70 -7.10
CA LEU A 176 7.00 18.91 -6.06
C LEU A 176 7.61 18.96 -4.66
N VAL A 177 8.55 18.08 -4.35
CA VAL A 177 9.26 18.07 -3.06
C VAL A 177 10.08 19.37 -2.91
N ARG A 178 10.77 19.81 -3.96
CA ARG A 178 11.48 21.10 -3.97
C ARG A 178 10.55 22.30 -3.78
N ASP A 179 9.33 22.23 -4.33
CA ASP A 179 8.29 23.24 -4.16
C ASP A 179 7.63 23.21 -2.76
N GLY A 180 8.07 22.31 -1.87
CA GLY A 180 7.60 22.17 -0.49
C GLY A 180 6.26 21.46 -0.35
N PHE A 181 5.93 20.55 -1.28
CA PHE A 181 4.80 19.64 -1.13
C PHE A 181 5.19 18.40 -0.32
N ASP A 182 4.23 17.88 0.43
CA ASP A 182 4.27 16.59 1.09
C ASP A 182 3.70 15.55 0.09
N VAL A 183 4.58 14.85 -0.63
CA VAL A 183 4.19 14.01 -1.76
C VAL A 183 3.95 12.57 -1.32
N MET A 184 2.72 12.07 -1.47
CA MET A 184 2.39 10.65 -1.50
C MET A 184 2.40 10.20 -2.96
N VAL A 185 3.20 9.20 -3.34
CA VAL A 185 3.46 8.93 -4.76
C VAL A 185 2.98 7.54 -5.18
N TYR A 186 2.03 7.50 -6.13
CA TYR A 186 1.62 6.27 -6.81
C TYR A 186 2.73 5.79 -7.76
N THR A 187 3.05 4.50 -7.67
CA THR A 187 4.14 3.90 -8.44
C THR A 187 3.89 2.42 -8.73
N SER A 188 4.77 1.83 -9.55
CA SER A 188 4.84 0.38 -9.71
C SER A 188 5.32 -0.30 -8.42
N ASP A 189 5.24 -1.63 -8.41
CA ASP A 189 5.76 -2.48 -7.33
C ASP A 189 7.27 -2.76 -7.44
N ASP A 190 8.03 -1.90 -8.11
CA ASP A 190 9.49 -2.00 -8.20
C ASP A 190 10.16 -1.50 -6.91
N PRO A 191 10.89 -2.37 -6.16
CA PRO A 191 11.54 -1.98 -4.92
C PRO A 191 12.61 -0.90 -5.07
N LEU A 192 13.32 -0.87 -6.19
CA LEU A 192 14.36 0.13 -6.44
C LEU A 192 13.75 1.50 -6.73
N LEU A 193 12.62 1.51 -7.43
CA LEU A 193 11.88 2.75 -7.68
C LEU A 193 11.27 3.29 -6.39
N ALA A 194 10.67 2.43 -5.57
CA ALA A 194 10.12 2.81 -4.28
C ALA A 194 11.20 3.49 -3.39
N LYS A 195 12.39 2.90 -3.33
CA LYS A 195 13.54 3.47 -2.62
C LYS A 195 13.97 4.85 -3.17
N ARG A 196 14.02 5.01 -4.49
CA ARG A 196 14.38 6.30 -5.12
C ARG A 196 13.37 7.39 -4.79
N LEU A 197 12.08 7.07 -4.80
CA LEU A 197 11.02 8.02 -4.46
C LEU A 197 11.10 8.45 -2.98
N GLU A 198 11.45 7.52 -2.08
CA GLU A 198 11.77 7.85 -0.69
C GLU A 198 12.99 8.77 -0.59
N GLU A 199 14.08 8.46 -1.30
CA GLU A 199 15.31 9.26 -1.32
C GLU A 199 15.09 10.68 -1.87
N ILE A 200 14.16 10.88 -2.80
CA ILE A 200 13.73 12.21 -3.29
C ILE A 200 13.06 13.02 -2.17
N GLY A 201 12.44 12.36 -1.18
CA GLY A 201 11.76 13.00 -0.06
C GLY A 201 10.24 12.88 -0.11
N CYS A 202 9.69 11.91 -0.84
CA CYS A 202 8.27 11.59 -0.76
C CYS A 202 7.91 11.13 0.66
N VAL A 203 6.78 11.62 1.19
CA VAL A 203 6.35 11.33 2.57
C VAL A 203 5.63 9.99 2.72
N ALA A 204 5.23 9.38 1.61
CA ALA A 204 4.72 8.01 1.52
C ALA A 204 4.91 7.48 0.10
N VAL A 205 5.15 6.17 -0.04
CA VAL A 205 5.20 5.49 -1.33
C VAL A 205 4.01 4.57 -1.47
N MET A 206 3.37 4.60 -2.64
CA MET A 206 2.10 3.94 -2.89
C MET A 206 2.22 2.95 -4.06
N PRO A 207 2.80 1.76 -3.83
CA PRO A 207 2.94 0.74 -4.86
C PRO A 207 1.57 0.17 -5.25
N LEU A 208 1.38 -0.11 -6.54
CA LEU A 208 0.19 -0.81 -7.01
C LEU A 208 0.19 -2.29 -6.59
N ALA A 209 -0.99 -2.81 -6.28
CA ALA A 209 -1.21 -4.26 -6.17
C ALA A 209 -1.43 -4.91 -7.54
N ALA A 210 -2.17 -4.21 -8.41
CA ALA A 210 -2.50 -4.54 -9.79
C ALA A 210 -2.94 -3.25 -10.51
N PRO A 211 -3.18 -3.26 -11.83
CA PRO A 211 -3.65 -2.09 -12.56
C PRO A 211 -4.88 -1.42 -11.95
N ILE A 212 -4.95 -0.10 -12.03
CA ILE A 212 -6.04 0.71 -11.48
C ILE A 212 -7.40 0.17 -11.93
N GLY A 213 -8.28 -0.12 -10.98
CA GLY A 213 -9.65 -0.58 -11.24
C GLY A 213 -9.77 -2.01 -11.73
N SER A 214 -8.70 -2.79 -11.76
CA SER A 214 -8.71 -4.19 -12.23
C SER A 214 -9.34 -5.16 -11.23
N GLY A 215 -9.25 -4.89 -9.92
CA GLY A 215 -9.75 -5.79 -8.88
C GLY A 215 -9.03 -7.14 -8.80
N LEU A 216 -7.82 -7.24 -9.38
CA LEU A 216 -7.05 -8.48 -9.45
C LEU A 216 -6.34 -8.86 -8.13
N GLY A 217 -6.37 -7.96 -7.15
CA GLY A 217 -5.67 -8.17 -5.88
C GLY A 217 -4.15 -8.04 -6.01
N ILE A 218 -3.43 -8.49 -4.98
CA ILE A 218 -1.98 -8.38 -4.91
C ILE A 218 -1.32 -9.43 -5.80
N GLN A 219 -0.70 -8.99 -6.90
CA GLN A 219 -0.07 -9.86 -7.88
C GLN A 219 1.34 -10.27 -7.48
N ASN A 220 2.11 -9.36 -6.90
CA ASN A 220 3.50 -9.60 -6.53
C ASN A 220 3.75 -9.33 -5.04
N LYS A 221 3.48 -10.33 -4.22
CA LYS A 221 3.70 -10.24 -2.76
C LYS A 221 5.16 -10.08 -2.40
N TRP A 222 6.08 -10.63 -3.19
CA TRP A 222 7.51 -10.57 -2.93
C TRP A 222 8.03 -9.14 -3.00
N ASN A 223 7.72 -8.43 -4.07
CA ASN A 223 8.15 -7.04 -4.21
C ASN A 223 7.58 -6.15 -3.11
N LEU A 224 6.32 -6.36 -2.71
CA LEU A 224 5.74 -5.60 -1.60
C LEU A 224 6.47 -5.87 -0.27
N ILE A 225 6.87 -7.11 0.01
CA ILE A 225 7.67 -7.46 1.20
C ILE A 225 9.01 -6.73 1.14
N GLU A 226 9.72 -6.79 0.01
CA GLU A 226 10.99 -6.10 -0.20
C GLU A 226 10.87 -4.58 0.01
N ILE A 227 9.79 -3.97 -0.51
CA ILE A 227 9.52 -2.55 -0.31
C ILE A 227 9.31 -2.25 1.17
N VAL A 228 8.40 -2.98 1.84
CA VAL A 228 8.06 -2.76 3.25
C VAL A 228 9.26 -2.96 4.18
N GLU A 229 10.06 -4.00 3.97
CA GLU A 229 11.21 -4.29 4.82
C GLU A 229 12.33 -3.24 4.73
N ASN A 230 12.42 -2.54 3.61
CA ASN A 230 13.48 -1.56 3.36
C ASN A 230 13.01 -0.10 3.49
N ALA A 231 11.69 0.15 3.56
CA ALA A 231 11.13 1.49 3.62
C ALA A 231 11.37 2.19 4.96
N LYS A 232 11.52 3.50 4.90
CA LYS A 232 11.58 4.41 6.07
C LYS A 232 10.38 5.36 6.12
N VAL A 233 9.57 5.37 5.06
CA VAL A 233 8.31 6.10 4.96
C VAL A 233 7.14 5.10 4.88
N PRO A 234 5.91 5.52 5.19
CA PRO A 234 4.75 4.66 5.07
C PRO A 234 4.56 4.08 3.66
N ILE A 235 4.28 2.78 3.60
CA ILE A 235 3.94 2.07 2.36
C ILE A 235 2.44 1.81 2.35
N ILE A 236 1.76 2.39 1.37
CA ILE A 236 0.31 2.32 1.23
C ILE A 236 -0.02 1.64 -0.10
N VAL A 237 -0.59 0.45 -0.06
CA VAL A 237 -1.01 -0.22 -1.29
C VAL A 237 -2.09 0.61 -1.97
N ASP A 238 -1.88 0.92 -3.25
CA ASP A 238 -2.81 1.68 -4.09
C ASP A 238 -3.13 0.89 -5.35
N ALA A 239 -4.34 1.00 -5.82
CA ALA A 239 -4.82 0.32 -7.04
C ALA A 239 -4.88 -1.22 -6.99
N GLY A 240 -5.77 -1.79 -7.77
CA GLY A 240 -5.87 -3.23 -8.00
C GLY A 240 -6.53 -4.05 -6.89
N VAL A 241 -6.74 -3.49 -5.69
CA VAL A 241 -7.52 -4.16 -4.63
C VAL A 241 -8.96 -4.34 -5.09
N GLY A 242 -9.49 -5.55 -5.00
CA GLY A 242 -10.82 -5.90 -5.48
C GLY A 242 -11.83 -6.22 -4.38
N THR A 243 -11.36 -6.73 -3.24
CA THR A 243 -12.22 -7.15 -2.13
C THR A 243 -11.51 -7.13 -0.78
N ALA A 244 -12.23 -7.39 0.29
CA ALA A 244 -11.74 -7.35 1.67
C ALA A 244 -10.52 -8.26 1.91
N SER A 245 -10.46 -9.45 1.31
CA SER A 245 -9.30 -10.34 1.45
C SER A 245 -8.01 -9.74 0.89
N ASP A 246 -8.08 -8.97 -0.19
CA ASP A 246 -6.89 -8.31 -0.76
C ASP A 246 -6.35 -7.23 0.19
N ALA A 247 -7.27 -6.47 0.82
CA ALA A 247 -6.92 -5.48 1.81
C ALA A 247 -6.27 -6.12 3.05
N ALA A 248 -6.83 -7.22 3.55
CA ALA A 248 -6.25 -7.97 4.66
C ALA A 248 -4.84 -8.49 4.32
N ILE A 249 -4.66 -9.06 3.11
CA ILE A 249 -3.34 -9.53 2.63
C ILE A 249 -2.33 -8.40 2.59
N ALA A 250 -2.69 -7.21 2.06
CA ALA A 250 -1.80 -6.05 2.05
C ALA A 250 -1.28 -5.70 3.45
N MET A 251 -2.19 -5.67 4.42
CA MET A 251 -1.86 -5.36 5.81
C MET A 251 -1.05 -6.48 6.48
N GLU A 252 -1.33 -7.76 6.18
CA GLU A 252 -0.55 -8.92 6.66
C GLU A 252 0.88 -8.95 6.11
N LEU A 253 1.12 -8.39 4.93
CA LEU A 253 2.46 -8.22 4.34
C LEU A 253 3.26 -7.11 5.04
N GLY A 254 2.61 -6.30 5.89
CA GLY A 254 3.25 -5.23 6.66
C GLY A 254 3.10 -3.84 6.06
N CYS A 255 2.29 -3.68 5.01
CA CYS A 255 1.96 -2.35 4.51
C CYS A 255 1.30 -1.50 5.60
N ASP A 256 1.50 -0.18 5.55
CA ASP A 256 1.00 0.74 6.57
C ASP A 256 -0.44 1.16 6.36
N GLY A 257 -0.93 1.04 5.14
CA GLY A 257 -2.32 1.34 4.79
C GLY A 257 -2.69 0.82 3.40
N VAL A 258 -3.96 1.01 3.06
CA VAL A 258 -4.50 0.68 1.74
C VAL A 258 -5.37 1.84 1.27
N LEU A 259 -5.15 2.30 0.03
CA LEU A 259 -6.03 3.24 -0.64
C LEU A 259 -6.89 2.49 -1.66
N MET A 260 -8.19 2.69 -1.61
CA MET A 260 -9.10 2.08 -2.57
C MET A 260 -10.29 2.98 -2.92
N ASN A 261 -10.72 2.87 -4.15
CA ASN A 261 -11.90 3.58 -4.64
C ASN A 261 -12.82 2.63 -5.43
N THR A 262 -12.35 2.11 -6.58
CA THR A 262 -13.19 1.32 -7.50
C THR A 262 -13.76 0.07 -6.85
N ALA A 263 -13.00 -0.61 -5.96
CA ALA A 263 -13.48 -1.79 -5.26
C ALA A 263 -14.69 -1.50 -4.36
N ILE A 264 -14.73 -0.30 -3.78
CA ILE A 264 -15.86 0.16 -2.97
C ILE A 264 -16.98 0.67 -3.88
N ALA A 265 -16.71 1.69 -4.70
CA ALA A 265 -17.73 2.36 -5.51
C ALA A 265 -18.38 1.45 -6.57
N GLY A 266 -17.65 0.44 -7.06
CA GLY A 266 -18.14 -0.55 -8.02
C GLY A 266 -18.83 -1.76 -7.42
N ALA A 267 -18.89 -1.88 -6.10
CA ALA A 267 -19.62 -2.96 -5.44
C ALA A 267 -21.14 -2.80 -5.60
N LYS A 268 -21.88 -3.89 -5.47
CA LYS A 268 -23.36 -3.84 -5.48
C LYS A 268 -23.91 -2.98 -4.33
N ASP A 269 -23.24 -3.02 -3.18
CA ASP A 269 -23.50 -2.18 -2.01
C ASP A 269 -22.17 -1.54 -1.59
N PRO A 270 -21.89 -0.29 -2.02
CA PRO A 270 -20.68 0.43 -1.71
C PRO A 270 -20.48 0.69 -0.20
N VAL A 271 -21.55 0.94 0.52
CA VAL A 271 -21.47 1.24 1.96
C VAL A 271 -21.08 -0.01 2.74
N LEU A 272 -21.72 -1.14 2.45
CA LEU A 272 -21.36 -2.42 3.05
C LEU A 272 -19.93 -2.86 2.68
N MET A 273 -19.52 -2.64 1.42
CA MET A 273 -18.15 -2.97 0.99
C MET A 273 -17.12 -2.09 1.71
N ALA A 274 -17.38 -0.79 1.87
CA ALA A 274 -16.50 0.11 2.62
C ALA A 274 -16.32 -0.37 4.07
N HIS A 275 -17.40 -0.78 4.73
CA HIS A 275 -17.36 -1.36 6.07
C HIS A 275 -16.53 -2.67 6.09
N ALA A 276 -16.74 -3.57 5.15
CA ALA A 276 -15.98 -4.81 5.02
C ALA A 276 -14.47 -4.56 4.82
N MET A 277 -14.12 -3.55 4.00
CA MET A 277 -12.73 -3.14 3.78
C MET A 277 -12.07 -2.60 5.06
N ASN A 278 -12.80 -1.81 5.85
CA ASN A 278 -12.33 -1.31 7.14
C ASN A 278 -12.00 -2.46 8.10
N LEU A 279 -12.91 -3.41 8.25
CA LEU A 279 -12.69 -4.61 9.07
C LEU A 279 -11.48 -5.42 8.59
N ALA A 280 -11.32 -5.57 7.28
CA ALA A 280 -10.21 -6.31 6.69
C ALA A 280 -8.86 -5.64 6.96
N VAL A 281 -8.77 -4.32 6.82
CA VAL A 281 -7.57 -3.54 7.13
C VAL A 281 -7.19 -3.69 8.60
N GLN A 282 -8.15 -3.59 9.51
CA GLN A 282 -7.92 -3.77 10.94
C GLN A 282 -7.46 -5.20 11.27
N ALA A 283 -8.15 -6.22 10.73
CA ALA A 283 -7.81 -7.62 10.96
C ALA A 283 -6.42 -7.96 10.43
N GLY A 284 -6.08 -7.52 9.21
CA GLY A 284 -4.76 -7.75 8.60
C GLY A 284 -3.64 -7.08 9.41
N ARG A 285 -3.86 -5.84 9.88
CA ARG A 285 -2.87 -5.14 10.72
C ARG A 285 -2.68 -5.85 12.07
N ALA A 286 -3.75 -6.28 12.71
CA ALA A 286 -3.68 -7.04 13.95
C ALA A 286 -2.93 -8.37 13.76
N ALA A 287 -3.20 -9.09 12.66
CA ALA A 287 -2.51 -10.33 12.30
C ALA A 287 -1.01 -10.11 12.07
N PHE A 288 -0.63 -9.04 11.35
CA PHE A 288 0.77 -8.66 11.15
C PHE A 288 1.49 -8.41 12.47
N LYS A 289 0.89 -7.64 13.37
CA LYS A 289 1.46 -7.33 14.69
C LYS A 289 1.53 -8.55 15.62
N ALA A 290 0.53 -9.43 15.56
CA ALA A 290 0.53 -10.67 16.31
C ALA A 290 1.65 -11.64 15.87
N GLY A 291 2.05 -11.52 14.63
CA GLY A 291 3.03 -12.41 14.03
C GLY A 291 2.43 -13.73 13.57
N ARG A 292 2.81 -14.14 12.37
CA ARG A 292 2.33 -15.37 11.77
C ARG A 292 3.05 -16.58 12.34
N ILE A 293 2.33 -17.70 12.52
CA ILE A 293 2.95 -19.02 12.76
C ILE A 293 3.90 -19.40 11.61
N ALA A 294 5.04 -20.00 11.94
CA ALA A 294 6.00 -20.47 10.96
C ALA A 294 5.36 -21.50 10.00
N ARG A 295 5.62 -21.34 8.70
CA ARG A 295 5.21 -22.32 7.70
C ARG A 295 6.02 -23.60 7.87
N LYS A 296 5.35 -24.75 7.93
CA LYS A 296 5.98 -26.06 8.03
C LYS A 296 5.65 -26.88 6.78
N ARG A 297 6.62 -27.69 6.32
CA ARG A 297 6.41 -28.60 5.19
C ARG A 297 5.45 -29.73 5.57
N PHE A 298 5.54 -30.21 6.82
CA PHE A 298 4.75 -31.33 7.32
C PHE A 298 3.76 -30.87 8.37
N ALA A 299 2.69 -31.66 8.52
CA ALA A 299 1.71 -31.45 9.56
C ALA A 299 2.33 -31.52 10.96
N SER A 300 1.75 -30.77 11.88
CA SER A 300 2.08 -30.82 13.30
C SER A 300 0.75 -30.95 14.05
N ALA A 301 0.63 -31.95 14.90
CA ALA A 301 -0.61 -32.17 15.65
C ALA A 301 -0.91 -30.92 16.52
N SER A 302 -2.17 -30.49 16.52
CA SER A 302 -2.64 -29.35 17.33
C SER A 302 -2.91 -29.74 18.79
N SER A 303 -3.12 -31.04 19.06
CA SER A 303 -3.29 -31.60 20.41
C SER A 303 -2.08 -32.44 20.78
N PRO A 304 -1.66 -32.48 22.07
CA PRO A 304 -0.64 -33.39 22.55
C PRO A 304 -1.01 -34.85 22.21
N LEU A 305 -0.03 -35.59 21.73
CA LEU A 305 -0.23 -37.06 21.47
C LEU A 305 0.05 -37.90 22.72
N ASP A 306 0.63 -37.32 23.76
CA ASP A 306 0.88 -37.96 25.04
C ASP A 306 -0.41 -38.01 25.88
N GLY A 307 -0.71 -39.19 26.48
CA GLY A 307 -1.90 -39.35 27.34
C GLY A 307 -3.19 -39.68 26.60
N LEU A 308 -3.12 -40.25 25.41
CA LEU A 308 -4.30 -40.84 24.76
C LEU A 308 -4.85 -41.98 25.65
N ILE A 309 -6.14 -41.87 26.00
CA ILE A 309 -6.86 -42.97 26.64
C ILE A 309 -7.05 -44.06 25.55
N GLY A 310 -6.40 -45.21 25.73
CA GLY A 310 -6.51 -46.32 24.84
C GLY A 310 -7.85 -47.08 25.01
#